data_d098e0bdfd38cbfd83f6828c3da0fdab
#
_entry.id   d098e0bdfd38cbfd83f6828c3da0fdab
#
_cell.length_a   1.000
_cell.length_b   1.000
_cell.length_c   1.000
_cell.angle_alpha   90.00
_cell.angle_beta   90.00
_cell.angle_gamma   90.00
#
_symmetry.space_group_name_H-M   'P 1'
#
loop_
_entity.id
_entity.type
_entity.pdbx_description
1 polymer ?
#
loop_
_entity_poly.entity_id
_entity_poly.type
_entity_poly.pdbx_seq_one_letter_code
_entity_poly.pdbx_strand_id
1 'polypeptide(L)'
;MDEEYDVIVLGTGLKECILSGLLSVNGKKVLHIDRNSYYGGASASITPLDALFEKYGKKAPSTDNFGRARDWNVDLIPKFLMAGGELVQMLIMSGVTRYLEFKSVEGSYVYKQGKVYKVPANEKEALASNLMGLFEKRRFRNFIQFAHSYDENDPKTLNKELKNESTMEECYNQYGLDKNTMDFTGHAIALYLNDDYLKEPMPDTLKRIKLYSDSLSRYGKSPYLYPLYGLGELPQGFARLSAIYGGTYMLAKPIESIEYDNGVVTGVKSEGETAKTKCVVADPSYFTDKVKKIGQVVRCICLLKAPIPNTKDSSACQVIIPQNQVGRKSDIYVCCISSAHNVAAEGFYIAIVSTTVETDEPEKEIQPGLDLLGPILEKFTSVDDIFQPTDDGSTSKVYITKSYDATTHFETTCDDIKDTYKRITGDDLDFSQVQKDLQDVAS
;
A
#
# COMPACT_ATOMS: atom_id res chain seq x y z
N MET A 1 -6.91 -30.77 -15.79
CA MET A 1 -7.68 -29.86 -14.91
C MET A 1 -9.15 -30.28 -14.72
N ASP A 2 -9.46 -31.53 -14.72
CA ASP A 2 -10.86 -32.03 -14.64
C ASP A 2 -11.53 -31.91 -13.27
N GLU A 3 -10.95 -31.13 -12.36
CA GLU A 3 -11.48 -31.01 -11.00
C GLU A 3 -12.40 -29.79 -10.86
N GLU A 4 -13.33 -29.89 -9.92
CA GLU A 4 -14.19 -28.79 -9.51
C GLU A 4 -13.56 -28.06 -8.32
N TYR A 5 -13.52 -26.71 -8.40
CA TYR A 5 -13.00 -25.83 -7.38
C TYR A 5 -14.10 -24.91 -6.84
N ASP A 6 -13.99 -24.51 -5.59
CA ASP A 6 -14.88 -23.48 -5.04
C ASP A 6 -14.54 -22.10 -5.64
N VAL A 7 -13.24 -21.83 -5.81
CA VAL A 7 -12.75 -20.56 -6.32
C VAL A 7 -11.56 -20.79 -7.26
N ILE A 8 -11.57 -20.11 -8.41
CA ILE A 8 -10.37 -19.96 -9.24
C ILE A 8 -9.89 -18.51 -9.12
N VAL A 9 -8.60 -18.33 -8.80
CA VAL A 9 -7.95 -17.02 -8.70
C VAL A 9 -7.02 -16.81 -9.89
N LEU A 10 -7.14 -15.67 -10.58
CA LEU A 10 -6.36 -15.32 -11.76
C LEU A 10 -5.43 -14.13 -11.46
N GLY A 11 -4.13 -14.37 -11.60
CA GLY A 11 -3.07 -13.42 -11.27
C GLY A 11 -2.52 -13.62 -9.86
N THR A 12 -1.19 -13.52 -9.70
CA THR A 12 -0.49 -13.68 -8.42
C THR A 12 -0.08 -12.37 -7.79
N GLY A 13 -0.83 -11.31 -8.01
CA GLY A 13 -0.69 -10.05 -7.28
C GLY A 13 -0.91 -10.25 -5.78
N LEU A 14 -0.45 -9.30 -4.97
CA LEU A 14 -0.56 -9.44 -3.52
C LEU A 14 -2.01 -9.62 -3.06
N LYS A 15 -2.95 -8.86 -3.62
CA LYS A 15 -4.38 -8.94 -3.25
C LYS A 15 -4.97 -10.32 -3.56
N GLU A 16 -4.68 -10.83 -4.75
CA GLU A 16 -5.11 -12.15 -5.21
C GLU A 16 -4.54 -13.26 -4.33
N CYS A 17 -3.24 -13.17 -3.97
CA CYS A 17 -2.58 -14.14 -3.09
C CYS A 17 -3.14 -14.09 -1.66
N ILE A 18 -3.43 -12.89 -1.11
CA ILE A 18 -4.07 -12.76 0.20
C ILE A 18 -5.46 -13.40 0.18
N LEU A 19 -6.31 -13.06 -0.80
CA LEU A 19 -7.65 -13.62 -0.95
C LEU A 19 -7.60 -15.15 -1.09
N SER A 20 -6.71 -15.66 -1.94
CA SER A 20 -6.47 -17.10 -2.10
C SER A 20 -6.09 -17.78 -0.78
N GLY A 21 -5.14 -17.21 -0.03
CA GLY A 21 -4.72 -17.73 1.26
C GLY A 21 -5.85 -17.77 2.27
N LEU A 22 -6.58 -16.67 2.44
CA LEU A 22 -7.70 -16.57 3.38
C LEU A 22 -8.85 -17.53 3.02
N LEU A 23 -9.19 -17.64 1.74
CA LEU A 23 -10.22 -18.57 1.28
C LEU A 23 -9.81 -20.03 1.49
N SER A 24 -8.53 -20.38 1.27
CA SER A 24 -8.00 -21.71 1.55
C SER A 24 -8.05 -22.06 3.04
N VAL A 25 -7.65 -21.13 3.92
CA VAL A 25 -7.76 -21.29 5.38
C VAL A 25 -9.21 -21.54 5.81
N ASN A 26 -10.18 -20.91 5.14
CA ASN A 26 -11.61 -21.09 5.36
C ASN A 26 -12.19 -22.35 4.68
N GLY A 27 -11.33 -23.27 4.26
CA GLY A 27 -11.73 -24.59 3.73
C GLY A 27 -12.25 -24.57 2.30
N LYS A 28 -12.06 -23.47 1.54
CA LYS A 28 -12.40 -23.44 0.12
C LYS A 28 -11.34 -24.16 -0.70
N LYS A 29 -11.75 -24.97 -1.66
CA LYS A 29 -10.86 -25.58 -2.64
C LYS A 29 -10.49 -24.52 -3.69
N VAL A 30 -9.24 -24.03 -3.65
CA VAL A 30 -8.77 -22.95 -4.49
C VAL A 30 -7.78 -23.45 -5.54
N LEU A 31 -8.02 -23.03 -6.80
CA LEU A 31 -7.05 -23.10 -7.89
C LEU A 31 -6.57 -21.68 -8.20
N HIS A 32 -5.28 -21.46 -8.17
CA HIS A 32 -4.66 -20.15 -8.46
C HIS A 32 -3.80 -20.26 -9.72
N ILE A 33 -4.12 -19.46 -10.74
CA ILE A 33 -3.47 -19.51 -12.04
C ILE A 33 -2.86 -18.15 -12.37
N ASP A 34 -1.64 -18.13 -12.88
CA ASP A 34 -1.04 -16.91 -13.45
C ASP A 34 -0.43 -17.21 -14.83
N ARG A 35 -0.65 -16.30 -15.77
CA ARG A 35 -0.01 -16.32 -17.09
C ARG A 35 1.49 -16.05 -17.02
N ASN A 36 1.96 -15.39 -15.96
CA ASN A 36 3.37 -15.12 -15.72
C ASN A 36 4.05 -16.32 -15.03
N SER A 37 5.36 -16.46 -15.22
CA SER A 37 6.19 -17.44 -14.54
C SER A 37 6.72 -16.99 -13.17
N TYR A 38 6.29 -15.81 -12.70
CA TYR A 38 6.73 -15.18 -11.45
C TYR A 38 5.54 -14.64 -10.66
N TYR A 39 5.73 -14.46 -9.36
CA TYR A 39 4.71 -13.90 -8.45
C TYR A 39 4.71 -12.37 -8.45
N GLY A 40 3.58 -11.79 -8.09
CA GLY A 40 3.42 -10.35 -7.82
C GLY A 40 2.73 -9.57 -8.92
N GLY A 41 2.64 -10.09 -10.15
CA GLY A 41 1.97 -9.41 -11.26
C GLY A 41 2.47 -7.98 -11.47
N ALA A 42 1.58 -6.99 -11.44
CA ALA A 42 1.93 -5.58 -11.58
C ALA A 42 2.80 -5.04 -10.42
N SER A 43 2.69 -5.62 -9.23
CA SER A 43 3.46 -5.24 -8.04
C SER A 43 4.66 -6.15 -7.77
N ALA A 44 5.16 -6.85 -8.78
CA ALA A 44 6.28 -7.78 -8.64
C ALA A 44 7.55 -7.08 -8.15
N SER A 45 8.39 -7.85 -7.45
CA SER A 45 9.79 -7.49 -7.19
C SER A 45 10.65 -8.07 -8.31
N ILE A 46 11.49 -7.24 -8.91
CA ILE A 46 12.36 -7.64 -10.02
C ILE A 46 13.78 -7.90 -9.53
N THR A 47 14.26 -9.10 -9.81
CA THR A 47 15.63 -9.55 -9.60
C THR A 47 16.05 -10.46 -10.76
N PRO A 48 17.29 -10.41 -11.22
CA PRO A 48 18.38 -9.46 -10.91
C PRO A 48 18.13 -8.06 -11.50
N LEU A 49 19.00 -7.09 -11.18
CA LEU A 49 18.93 -5.72 -11.70
C LEU A 49 18.87 -5.66 -13.23
N ASP A 50 19.57 -6.56 -13.92
CA ASP A 50 19.58 -6.64 -15.37
C ASP A 50 18.16 -6.80 -15.96
N ALA A 51 17.31 -7.56 -15.29
CA ALA A 51 15.92 -7.75 -15.69
C ALA A 51 15.09 -6.45 -15.58
N LEU A 52 15.42 -5.55 -14.64
CA LEU A 52 14.81 -4.22 -14.58
C LEU A 52 15.18 -3.39 -15.80
N PHE A 53 16.46 -3.36 -16.17
CA PHE A 53 16.93 -2.64 -17.36
C PHE A 53 16.26 -3.18 -18.61
N GLU A 54 16.20 -4.50 -18.78
CA GLU A 54 15.56 -5.18 -19.91
C GLU A 54 14.06 -4.83 -20.00
N LYS A 55 13.35 -4.86 -18.87
CA LYS A 55 11.93 -4.49 -18.79
C LYS A 55 11.65 -3.09 -19.35
N TYR A 56 12.57 -2.15 -19.15
CA TYR A 56 12.45 -0.77 -19.64
C TYR A 56 13.23 -0.53 -20.93
N GLY A 57 13.63 -1.59 -21.65
CA GLY A 57 14.31 -1.50 -22.94
C GLY A 57 15.70 -0.86 -22.87
N LYS A 58 16.35 -0.88 -21.71
CA LYS A 58 17.69 -0.33 -21.48
C LYS A 58 18.72 -1.43 -21.48
N LYS A 59 19.97 -1.08 -21.85
CA LYS A 59 21.10 -2.01 -21.78
C LYS A 59 21.46 -2.26 -20.32
N ALA A 60 21.66 -3.53 -19.97
CA ALA A 60 22.13 -3.93 -18.64
C ALA A 60 23.42 -3.17 -18.24
N PRO A 61 23.50 -2.67 -16.99
CA PRO A 61 24.65 -1.91 -16.52
C PRO A 61 25.88 -2.79 -16.34
N SER A 62 27.07 -2.18 -16.31
CA SER A 62 28.26 -2.90 -15.85
C SER A 62 28.23 -3.07 -14.33
N THR A 63 28.79 -4.18 -13.84
CA THR A 63 28.89 -4.46 -12.39
C THR A 63 29.68 -3.40 -11.62
N ASP A 64 30.58 -2.68 -12.28
CA ASP A 64 31.39 -1.62 -11.67
C ASP A 64 30.56 -0.43 -11.20
N ASN A 65 29.38 -0.20 -11.84
CA ASN A 65 28.53 0.96 -11.54
C ASN A 65 27.49 0.72 -10.47
N PHE A 66 26.97 -0.53 -10.33
CA PHE A 66 25.81 -0.85 -9.48
C PHE A 66 26.04 -2.05 -8.56
N GLY A 67 27.27 -2.56 -8.45
CA GLY A 67 27.54 -3.77 -7.69
C GLY A 67 26.96 -5.02 -8.38
N ARG A 68 26.76 -6.09 -7.61
CA ARG A 68 26.27 -7.35 -8.17
C ARG A 68 24.78 -7.28 -8.46
N ALA A 69 24.37 -7.58 -9.69
CA ALA A 69 22.97 -7.52 -10.12
C ALA A 69 22.02 -8.37 -9.24
N ARG A 70 22.50 -9.50 -8.72
CA ARG A 70 21.71 -10.40 -7.84
C ARG A 70 21.42 -9.84 -6.44
N ASP A 71 22.10 -8.78 -6.03
CA ASP A 71 21.88 -8.14 -4.72
C ASP A 71 20.73 -7.13 -4.78
N TRP A 72 20.01 -7.04 -5.91
CA TRP A 72 18.89 -6.14 -6.12
C TRP A 72 17.56 -6.90 -6.19
N ASN A 73 16.57 -6.39 -5.46
CA ASN A 73 15.18 -6.80 -5.49
C ASN A 73 14.32 -5.52 -5.60
N VAL A 74 14.03 -5.12 -6.84
CA VAL A 74 13.37 -3.83 -7.09
C VAL A 74 11.87 -4.01 -7.16
N ASP A 75 11.16 -3.49 -6.17
CA ASP A 75 9.70 -3.47 -6.15
C ASP A 75 9.17 -2.46 -7.15
N LEU A 76 8.27 -2.89 -8.05
CA LEU A 76 7.66 -2.00 -9.04
C LEU A 76 6.65 -1.03 -8.43
N ILE A 77 5.95 -1.46 -7.38
CA ILE A 77 4.95 -0.67 -6.66
C ILE A 77 5.22 -0.78 -5.16
N PRO A 78 6.23 -0.06 -4.64
CA PRO A 78 6.57 -0.14 -3.22
C PRO A 78 5.48 0.51 -2.37
N LYS A 79 5.12 -0.19 -1.30
CA LYS A 79 4.21 0.30 -0.27
C LYS A 79 4.69 -0.12 1.10
N PHE A 80 4.64 0.79 2.06
CA PHE A 80 4.97 0.51 3.45
C PHE A 80 3.79 -0.11 4.21
N LEU A 81 4.09 -1.04 5.10
CA LEU A 81 3.10 -1.59 6.03
C LEU A 81 3.03 -0.70 7.27
N MET A 82 1.85 -0.26 7.64
CA MET A 82 1.65 0.38 8.93
C MET A 82 1.69 -0.67 10.04
N ALA A 83 2.48 -0.46 11.10
CA ALA A 83 2.77 -1.47 12.11
C ALA A 83 1.55 -1.97 12.90
N GLY A 84 0.51 -1.13 13.03
CA GLY A 84 -0.81 -1.50 13.56
C GLY A 84 -1.87 -1.70 12.50
N GLY A 85 -1.51 -1.57 11.21
CA GLY A 85 -2.43 -1.56 10.08
C GLY A 85 -3.03 -2.93 9.75
N GLU A 86 -4.03 -2.91 8.91
CA GLU A 86 -4.82 -4.10 8.58
C GLU A 86 -4.02 -5.18 7.86
N LEU A 87 -3.04 -4.81 7.01
CA LEU A 87 -2.18 -5.81 6.38
C LEU A 87 -1.37 -6.60 7.42
N VAL A 88 -0.85 -5.93 8.46
CA VAL A 88 -0.16 -6.60 9.56
C VAL A 88 -1.11 -7.50 10.33
N GLN A 89 -2.36 -7.08 10.53
CA GLN A 89 -3.40 -7.93 11.15
C GLN A 89 -3.70 -9.17 10.29
N MET A 90 -3.82 -9.02 8.96
CA MET A 90 -3.98 -10.16 8.02
C MET A 90 -2.80 -11.12 8.09
N LEU A 91 -1.57 -10.62 8.15
CA LEU A 91 -0.35 -11.43 8.26
C LEU A 91 -0.31 -12.21 9.58
N ILE A 92 -0.71 -11.60 10.70
CA ILE A 92 -0.76 -12.25 12.01
C ILE A 92 -1.86 -13.31 12.04
N MET A 93 -3.09 -12.95 11.65
CA MET A 93 -4.24 -13.84 11.62
C MET A 93 -3.99 -15.08 10.77
N SER A 94 -3.36 -14.92 9.62
CA SER A 94 -3.03 -16.01 8.70
C SER A 94 -1.78 -16.80 9.10
N GLY A 95 -0.99 -16.31 10.05
CA GLY A 95 0.29 -16.90 10.44
C GLY A 95 1.40 -16.78 9.40
N VAL A 96 1.21 -15.97 8.34
CA VAL A 96 2.20 -15.73 7.28
C VAL A 96 3.44 -15.01 7.80
N THR A 97 3.32 -14.27 8.92
CA THR A 97 4.45 -13.66 9.62
C THR A 97 5.59 -14.64 9.91
N ARG A 98 5.31 -15.94 10.04
CA ARG A 98 6.33 -16.98 10.30
C ARG A 98 7.28 -17.22 9.13
N TYR A 99 6.94 -16.74 7.95
CA TYR A 99 7.71 -16.94 6.72
C TYR A 99 8.46 -15.68 6.28
N LEU A 100 8.23 -14.55 6.97
CA LEU A 100 8.66 -13.22 6.56
C LEU A 100 9.43 -12.52 7.67
N GLU A 101 10.41 -11.74 7.26
CA GLU A 101 11.15 -10.86 8.17
C GLU A 101 10.89 -9.40 7.77
N PHE A 102 10.71 -8.54 8.78
CA PHE A 102 10.42 -7.13 8.59
C PHE A 102 11.42 -6.26 9.34
N LYS A 103 11.68 -5.09 8.80
CA LYS A 103 12.48 -4.07 9.44
C LYS A 103 11.71 -2.75 9.48
N SER A 104 11.86 -2.00 10.59
CA SER A 104 11.23 -0.68 10.70
C SER A 104 11.86 0.31 9.73
N VAL A 105 11.01 1.15 9.15
CA VAL A 105 11.41 2.30 8.33
C VAL A 105 11.87 3.42 9.26
N GLU A 106 12.97 4.11 8.94
CA GLU A 106 13.62 5.02 9.88
C GLU A 106 12.96 6.39 10.00
N GLY A 107 12.20 6.82 8.99
CA GLY A 107 11.55 8.11 9.04
C GLY A 107 10.36 8.26 8.11
N SER A 108 9.38 9.03 8.57
CA SER A 108 8.32 9.61 7.75
C SER A 108 8.56 11.12 7.67
N TYR A 109 8.44 11.67 6.49
CA TYR A 109 8.74 13.07 6.21
C TYR A 109 7.60 13.71 5.43
N VAL A 110 7.48 15.02 5.58
CA VAL A 110 6.53 15.85 4.83
C VAL A 110 7.27 17.05 4.21
N TYR A 111 6.92 17.35 2.97
CA TYR A 111 7.42 18.55 2.28
C TYR A 111 6.54 19.76 2.61
N LYS A 112 7.16 20.87 2.97
CA LYS A 112 6.50 22.13 3.26
C LYS A 112 7.39 23.29 2.84
N GLN A 113 6.89 24.17 1.97
CA GLN A 113 7.56 25.43 1.58
C GLN A 113 9.04 25.26 1.18
N GLY A 114 9.32 24.32 0.30
CA GLY A 114 10.68 24.11 -0.23
C GLY A 114 11.59 23.25 0.65
N LYS A 115 11.10 22.71 1.79
CA LYS A 115 11.90 21.93 2.74
C LYS A 115 11.23 20.62 3.13
N VAL A 116 12.04 19.62 3.43
CA VAL A 116 11.62 18.34 3.97
C VAL A 116 11.73 18.37 5.49
N TYR A 117 10.64 18.03 6.17
CA TYR A 117 10.55 17.97 7.63
C TYR A 117 10.23 16.56 8.09
N LYS A 118 10.92 16.07 9.11
CA LYS A 118 10.57 14.81 9.75
C LYS A 118 9.22 14.95 10.47
N VAL A 119 8.32 13.99 10.27
CA VAL A 119 7.15 13.80 11.12
C VAL A 119 7.66 13.37 12.49
N PRO A 120 7.37 14.13 13.57
CA PRO A 120 7.91 13.80 14.89
C PRO A 120 7.43 12.44 15.38
N ALA A 121 8.36 11.63 15.84
CA ALA A 121 8.07 10.31 16.38
C ALA A 121 7.84 10.28 17.90
N ASN A 122 8.15 11.38 18.59
CA ASN A 122 7.97 11.54 20.03
C ASN A 122 7.92 13.00 20.44
N GLU A 123 7.59 13.28 21.71
CA GLU A 123 7.47 14.66 22.24
C GLU A 123 8.75 15.48 22.08
N LYS A 124 9.93 14.85 22.28
CA LYS A 124 11.24 15.54 22.16
C LYS A 124 11.46 16.00 20.71
N GLU A 125 11.17 15.15 19.74
CA GLU A 125 11.25 15.51 18.33
C GLU A 125 10.21 16.58 17.97
N ALA A 126 8.97 16.48 18.50
CA ALA A 126 7.93 17.48 18.29
C ALA A 126 8.32 18.86 18.81
N LEU A 127 8.95 18.94 19.99
CA LEU A 127 9.47 20.19 20.55
C LEU A 127 10.60 20.78 19.71
N ALA A 128 11.50 19.94 19.22
CA ALA A 128 12.66 20.36 18.41
C ALA A 128 12.31 20.65 16.93
N SER A 129 11.15 20.18 16.45
CA SER A 129 10.75 20.33 15.04
C SER A 129 10.44 21.79 14.68
N ASN A 130 10.84 22.22 13.50
CA ASN A 130 10.47 23.52 12.91
C ASN A 130 9.25 23.41 11.98
N LEU A 131 8.54 22.28 11.97
CA LEU A 131 7.35 22.06 11.16
C LEU A 131 6.20 23.01 11.56
N MET A 132 6.11 23.33 12.86
CA MET A 132 5.07 24.17 13.46
C MET A 132 5.68 25.23 14.39
N GLY A 133 5.03 26.39 14.49
CA GLY A 133 5.34 27.39 15.51
C GLY A 133 4.94 26.95 16.92
N LEU A 134 5.43 27.65 17.94
CA LEU A 134 5.27 27.25 19.35
C LEU A 134 3.78 27.12 19.78
N PHE A 135 2.95 28.09 19.39
CA PHE A 135 1.52 28.07 19.72
C PHE A 135 0.78 26.96 18.98
N GLU A 136 1.16 26.72 17.72
CA GLU A 136 0.59 25.66 16.90
C GLU A 136 0.93 24.27 17.44
N LYS A 137 2.15 24.05 17.91
CA LYS A 137 2.54 22.81 18.60
C LYS A 137 1.64 22.51 19.80
N ARG A 138 1.26 23.53 20.59
CA ARG A 138 0.35 23.35 21.72
C ARG A 138 -1.06 22.96 21.28
N ARG A 139 -1.58 23.61 20.23
CA ARG A 139 -2.90 23.31 19.66
C ARG A 139 -2.91 21.89 19.09
N PHE A 140 -1.93 21.55 18.29
CA PHE A 140 -1.74 20.24 17.71
C PHE A 140 -1.63 19.15 18.78
N ARG A 141 -0.85 19.37 19.85
CA ARG A 141 -0.77 18.43 20.98
C ARG A 141 -2.14 18.18 21.61
N ASN A 142 -2.91 19.23 21.88
CA ASN A 142 -4.25 19.10 22.46
C ASN A 142 -5.18 18.31 21.53
N PHE A 143 -5.09 18.58 20.22
CA PHE A 143 -5.85 17.84 19.21
C PHE A 143 -5.45 16.36 19.17
N ILE A 144 -4.16 16.01 19.15
CA ILE A 144 -3.69 14.62 19.13
C ILE A 144 -4.13 13.88 20.42
N GLN A 145 -4.09 14.54 21.59
CA GLN A 145 -4.59 13.97 22.83
C GLN A 145 -6.08 13.66 22.76
N PHE A 146 -6.87 14.55 22.17
CA PHE A 146 -8.28 14.31 21.90
C PHE A 146 -8.46 13.12 20.94
N ALA A 147 -7.81 13.12 19.80
CA ALA A 147 -7.92 12.05 18.81
C ALA A 147 -7.56 10.67 19.40
N HIS A 148 -6.58 10.60 20.29
CA HIS A 148 -6.20 9.37 20.97
C HIS A 148 -7.24 8.90 22.00
N SER A 149 -7.87 9.83 22.73
CA SER A 149 -8.86 9.52 23.78
C SER A 149 -10.27 9.33 23.24
N TYR A 150 -10.52 9.69 21.97
CA TYR A 150 -11.84 9.62 21.37
C TYR A 150 -12.32 8.19 21.17
N ASP A 151 -13.56 7.92 21.60
CA ASP A 151 -14.31 6.70 21.35
C ASP A 151 -15.70 7.07 20.80
N GLU A 152 -16.00 6.64 19.61
CA GLU A 152 -17.26 6.88 18.91
C GLU A 152 -18.49 6.42 19.72
N ASN A 153 -18.31 5.39 20.55
CA ASN A 153 -19.36 4.77 21.36
C ASN A 153 -19.49 5.39 22.76
N ASP A 154 -18.54 6.25 23.19
CA ASP A 154 -18.60 6.94 24.47
C ASP A 154 -18.70 8.47 24.30
N PRO A 155 -19.93 9.04 24.40
CA PRO A 155 -20.13 10.49 24.28
C PRO A 155 -19.31 11.34 25.26
N LYS A 156 -18.78 10.75 26.35
CA LYS A 156 -17.95 11.47 27.32
C LYS A 156 -16.59 11.83 26.79
N THR A 157 -16.14 11.15 25.73
CA THR A 157 -14.88 11.42 25.05
C THR A 157 -14.95 12.59 24.10
N LEU A 158 -16.16 13.02 23.74
CA LEU A 158 -16.40 14.18 22.88
C LEU A 158 -16.12 15.50 23.62
N ASN A 159 -15.53 16.44 22.93
CA ASN A 159 -15.52 17.84 23.37
C ASN A 159 -16.95 18.39 23.29
N LYS A 160 -17.35 19.24 24.23
CA LYS A 160 -18.73 19.73 24.42
C LYS A 160 -19.40 20.33 23.17
N GLU A 161 -18.62 20.80 22.22
CA GLU A 161 -19.11 21.47 21.00
C GLU A 161 -19.09 20.54 19.77
N LEU A 162 -18.51 19.35 19.86
CA LEU A 162 -18.41 18.39 18.77
C LEU A 162 -19.44 17.25 18.94
N LYS A 163 -19.87 16.72 17.80
CA LYS A 163 -20.72 15.52 17.68
C LYS A 163 -20.06 14.55 16.72
N ASN A 164 -20.48 13.28 16.72
CA ASN A 164 -19.96 12.30 15.77
C ASN A 164 -20.18 12.71 14.30
N GLU A 165 -21.26 13.45 14.04
CA GLU A 165 -21.60 13.97 12.71
C GLU A 165 -20.86 15.26 12.34
N SER A 166 -20.12 15.88 13.28
CA SER A 166 -19.29 17.05 12.98
C SER A 166 -18.26 16.72 11.92
N THR A 167 -18.06 17.65 10.97
CA THR A 167 -17.05 17.46 9.93
C THR A 167 -15.64 17.53 10.50
N MET A 168 -14.69 16.96 9.77
CA MET A 168 -13.30 17.03 10.20
C MET A 168 -12.76 18.47 10.21
N GLU A 169 -13.23 19.31 9.28
CA GLU A 169 -12.89 20.74 9.27
C GLU A 169 -13.39 21.46 10.52
N GLU A 170 -14.63 21.19 10.96
CA GLU A 170 -15.18 21.74 12.22
C GLU A 170 -14.34 21.28 13.42
N CYS A 171 -13.93 20.01 13.43
CA CYS A 171 -13.08 19.47 14.48
C CYS A 171 -11.73 20.19 14.52
N TYR A 172 -11.05 20.34 13.41
CA TYR A 172 -9.77 21.07 13.34
C TYR A 172 -9.93 22.54 13.79
N ASN A 173 -10.98 23.21 13.36
CA ASN A 173 -11.27 24.59 13.73
C ASN A 173 -11.53 24.73 15.24
N GLN A 174 -12.20 23.77 15.87
CA GLN A 174 -12.43 23.74 17.31
C GLN A 174 -11.12 23.71 18.12
N TYR A 175 -10.08 23.04 17.58
CA TYR A 175 -8.74 23.03 18.17
C TYR A 175 -7.86 24.17 17.68
N GLY A 176 -8.36 25.03 16.78
CA GLY A 176 -7.69 26.22 16.24
C GLY A 176 -6.45 25.89 15.41
N LEU A 177 -6.44 24.74 14.72
CA LEU A 177 -5.33 24.35 13.85
C LEU A 177 -5.27 25.23 12.61
N ASP A 178 -4.06 25.61 12.21
CA ASP A 178 -3.86 26.33 10.95
C ASP A 178 -3.93 25.38 9.75
N LYS A 179 -4.13 25.96 8.55
CA LYS A 179 -4.26 25.17 7.32
C LYS A 179 -3.07 24.23 7.07
N ASN A 180 -1.83 24.67 7.32
CA ASN A 180 -0.66 23.83 7.13
C ASN A 180 -0.66 22.62 8.08
N THR A 181 -1.15 22.81 9.31
CA THR A 181 -1.27 21.73 10.30
C THR A 181 -2.40 20.77 9.94
N MET A 182 -3.53 21.29 9.40
CA MET A 182 -4.62 20.45 8.86
C MET A 182 -4.10 19.61 7.70
N ASP A 183 -3.43 20.21 6.72
CA ASP A 183 -2.84 19.52 5.56
C ASP A 183 -1.85 18.45 6.01
N PHE A 184 -0.92 18.80 6.89
CA PHE A 184 0.04 17.87 7.46
C PHE A 184 -0.66 16.68 8.15
N THR A 185 -1.71 16.96 8.93
CA THR A 185 -2.44 15.94 9.66
C THR A 185 -3.22 15.02 8.72
N GLY A 186 -3.89 15.59 7.72
CA GLY A 186 -4.68 14.83 6.76
C GLY A 186 -3.85 13.96 5.84
N HIS A 187 -2.77 14.53 5.27
CA HIS A 187 -1.98 13.85 4.25
C HIS A 187 -0.84 12.99 4.81
N ALA A 188 -0.14 13.45 5.86
CA ALA A 188 1.02 12.73 6.38
C ALA A 188 0.74 11.84 7.60
N ILE A 189 -0.38 12.03 8.29
CA ILE A 189 -0.79 11.21 9.45
C ILE A 189 -2.03 10.37 9.14
N ALA A 190 -3.13 10.99 8.70
CA ALA A 190 -4.35 10.26 8.37
C ALA A 190 -4.34 9.63 6.97
N LEU A 191 -3.35 9.97 6.13
CA LEU A 191 -3.05 9.38 4.82
C LEU A 191 -4.19 9.50 3.81
N TYR A 192 -4.87 10.64 3.79
CA TYR A 192 -5.85 10.96 2.75
C TYR A 192 -5.16 11.40 1.45
N LEU A 193 -5.82 11.11 0.33
CA LEU A 193 -5.31 11.40 -1.03
C LEU A 193 -5.61 12.82 -1.50
N ASN A 194 -6.61 13.45 -0.88
CA ASN A 194 -7.12 14.78 -1.20
C ASN A 194 -7.82 15.39 0.02
N ASP A 195 -8.37 16.62 -0.12
CA ASP A 195 -9.00 17.36 0.95
C ASP A 195 -10.50 17.04 1.16
N ASP A 196 -11.09 16.08 0.43
CA ASP A 196 -12.52 15.76 0.52
C ASP A 196 -12.92 15.32 1.95
N TYR A 197 -12.01 14.64 2.66
CA TYR A 197 -12.22 14.19 4.05
C TYR A 197 -12.55 15.33 5.04
N LEU A 198 -12.18 16.57 4.72
CA LEU A 198 -12.49 17.73 5.56
C LEU A 198 -14.00 17.95 5.72
N LYS A 199 -14.79 17.54 4.71
CA LYS A 199 -16.25 17.67 4.69
C LYS A 199 -16.98 16.43 5.22
N GLU A 200 -16.23 15.35 5.44
CA GLU A 200 -16.76 14.10 5.97
C GLU A 200 -16.81 14.12 7.51
N PRO A 201 -17.63 13.27 8.14
CA PRO A 201 -17.67 13.11 9.58
C PRO A 201 -16.31 12.76 10.18
N MET A 202 -15.95 13.36 11.31
CA MET A 202 -14.63 13.23 11.92
C MET A 202 -14.24 11.82 12.42
N PRO A 203 -15.15 10.88 12.79
CA PRO A 203 -14.77 9.63 13.44
C PRO A 203 -13.74 8.81 12.66
N ASP A 204 -13.89 8.68 11.35
CA ASP A 204 -12.97 7.89 10.52
C ASP A 204 -11.57 8.50 10.45
N THR A 205 -11.48 9.84 10.38
CA THR A 205 -10.20 10.54 10.43
C THR A 205 -9.51 10.37 11.79
N LEU A 206 -10.27 10.46 12.89
CA LEU A 206 -9.72 10.25 14.23
C LEU A 206 -9.22 8.82 14.42
N LYS A 207 -9.93 7.81 13.89
CA LYS A 207 -9.45 6.40 13.87
C LYS A 207 -8.13 6.25 13.11
N ARG A 208 -7.99 6.90 11.94
CA ARG A 208 -6.74 6.88 11.15
C ARG A 208 -5.58 7.56 11.89
N ILE A 209 -5.82 8.71 12.53
CA ILE A 209 -4.80 9.41 13.34
C ILE A 209 -4.37 8.54 14.53
N LYS A 210 -5.33 7.89 15.20
CA LYS A 210 -5.03 6.96 16.30
C LYS A 210 -4.21 5.78 15.81
N LEU A 211 -4.58 5.16 14.68
CA LEU A 211 -3.84 4.06 14.07
C LEU A 211 -2.38 4.44 13.76
N TYR A 212 -2.16 5.65 13.21
CA TYR A 212 -0.81 6.16 12.97
C TYR A 212 -0.03 6.30 14.28
N SER A 213 -0.63 6.88 15.31
CA SER A 213 0.00 7.08 16.62
C SER A 213 0.33 5.77 17.32
N ASP A 214 -0.59 4.82 17.31
CA ASP A 214 -0.40 3.48 17.89
C ASP A 214 0.69 2.69 17.14
N SER A 215 0.71 2.80 15.81
CA SER A 215 1.76 2.20 14.97
C SER A 215 3.13 2.80 15.24
N LEU A 216 3.20 4.12 15.41
CA LEU A 216 4.43 4.85 15.72
C LEU A 216 4.99 4.44 17.08
N SER A 217 4.14 4.23 18.09
CA SER A 217 4.56 3.86 19.45
C SER A 217 5.25 2.49 19.50
N ARG A 218 4.94 1.58 18.58
CA ARG A 218 5.50 0.21 18.56
C ARG A 218 7.00 0.17 18.29
N TYR A 219 7.51 1.02 17.40
CA TYR A 219 8.92 0.99 16.95
C TYR A 219 9.67 2.31 17.20
N GLY A 220 8.97 3.39 17.55
CA GLY A 220 9.55 4.65 18.01
C GLY A 220 10.33 5.49 16.98
N LYS A 221 10.39 5.07 15.70
CA LYS A 221 11.08 5.80 14.62
C LYS A 221 10.12 6.33 13.57
N SER A 222 9.27 5.46 13.08
CA SER A 222 8.16 5.74 12.17
C SER A 222 7.06 4.70 12.37
N PRO A 223 5.85 4.89 11.85
CA PRO A 223 4.78 3.90 11.95
C PRO A 223 4.94 2.73 10.98
N TYR A 224 6.00 2.73 10.15
CA TYR A 224 6.11 1.87 8.99
C TYR A 224 7.11 0.74 9.14
N LEU A 225 6.77 -0.39 8.51
CA LEU A 225 7.60 -1.57 8.30
C LEU A 225 7.78 -1.82 6.80
N TYR A 226 8.86 -2.51 6.47
CA TYR A 226 9.09 -3.04 5.13
C TYR A 226 9.72 -4.43 5.21
N PRO A 227 9.34 -5.40 4.35
CA PRO A 227 9.92 -6.73 4.39
C PRO A 227 11.38 -6.71 3.92
N LEU A 228 12.19 -7.57 4.49
CA LEU A 228 13.50 -7.89 3.95
C LEU A 228 13.32 -8.60 2.60
N TYR A 229 14.20 -8.32 1.66
CA TYR A 229 14.19 -8.84 0.28
C TYR A 229 13.03 -8.35 -0.60
N GLY A 230 12.25 -7.33 -0.15
CA GLY A 230 11.21 -6.68 -0.94
C GLY A 230 9.81 -7.26 -0.78
N LEU A 231 8.84 -6.61 -1.42
CA LEU A 231 7.42 -6.91 -1.29
C LEU A 231 7.00 -8.21 -1.98
N GLY A 232 7.81 -8.73 -2.92
CA GLY A 232 7.54 -10.00 -3.59
C GLY A 232 7.48 -11.21 -2.66
N GLU A 233 8.05 -11.11 -1.45
CA GLU A 233 7.94 -12.11 -0.40
C GLU A 233 6.50 -12.26 0.12
N LEU A 234 5.69 -11.19 0.12
CA LEU A 234 4.32 -11.20 0.62
C LEU A 234 3.40 -12.13 -0.19
N PRO A 235 3.24 -11.98 -1.52
CA PRO A 235 2.41 -12.89 -2.31
C PRO A 235 2.91 -14.33 -2.23
N GLN A 236 4.21 -14.58 -2.19
CA GLN A 236 4.77 -15.92 -2.02
C GLN A 236 4.45 -16.54 -0.66
N GLY A 237 4.48 -15.74 0.42
CA GLY A 237 4.07 -16.16 1.76
C GLY A 237 2.61 -16.61 1.82
N PHE A 238 1.70 -15.87 1.19
CA PHE A 238 0.30 -16.23 1.09
C PHE A 238 0.04 -17.40 0.14
N ALA A 239 0.81 -17.52 -0.95
CA ALA A 239 0.77 -18.69 -1.83
C ALA A 239 1.17 -19.96 -1.08
N ARG A 240 2.23 -19.90 -0.27
CA ARG A 240 2.64 -21.01 0.61
C ARG A 240 1.54 -21.36 1.63
N LEU A 241 0.92 -20.35 2.25
CA LEU A 241 -0.21 -20.57 3.15
C LEU A 241 -1.34 -21.33 2.45
N SER A 242 -1.78 -20.84 1.29
CA SER A 242 -2.85 -21.48 0.52
C SER A 242 -2.50 -22.94 0.20
N ALA A 243 -1.26 -23.21 -0.23
CA ALA A 243 -0.79 -24.58 -0.53
C ALA A 243 -0.85 -25.51 0.70
N ILE A 244 -0.52 -25.01 1.90
CA ILE A 244 -0.62 -25.80 3.16
C ILE A 244 -2.07 -26.21 3.44
N TYR A 245 -3.04 -25.38 3.07
CA TYR A 245 -4.47 -25.66 3.20
C TYR A 245 -5.10 -26.28 1.94
N GLY A 246 -4.29 -26.86 1.06
CA GLY A 246 -4.74 -27.63 -0.10
C GLY A 246 -5.02 -26.80 -1.36
N GLY A 247 -4.66 -25.52 -1.39
CA GLY A 247 -4.73 -24.70 -2.60
C GLY A 247 -3.69 -25.13 -3.63
N THR A 248 -4.04 -25.06 -4.90
CA THR A 248 -3.17 -25.43 -6.04
C THR A 248 -2.76 -24.17 -6.79
N TYR A 249 -1.45 -24.03 -7.05
CA TYR A 249 -0.89 -22.92 -7.83
C TYR A 249 -0.31 -23.40 -9.15
N MET A 250 -0.63 -22.69 -10.24
CA MET A 250 -0.11 -22.94 -11.58
C MET A 250 0.39 -21.63 -12.18
N LEU A 251 1.69 -21.51 -12.33
CA LEU A 251 2.34 -20.38 -13.02
C LEU A 251 2.62 -20.71 -14.48
N ALA A 252 2.89 -19.68 -15.29
CA ALA A 252 3.11 -19.77 -16.73
C ALA A 252 1.97 -20.50 -17.48
N LYS A 253 0.72 -20.29 -17.02
CA LYS A 253 -0.46 -20.88 -17.61
C LYS A 253 -1.33 -19.80 -18.29
N PRO A 254 -1.42 -19.79 -19.60
CA PRO A 254 -2.27 -18.83 -20.33
C PRO A 254 -3.74 -19.14 -20.09
N ILE A 255 -4.56 -18.10 -19.96
CA ILE A 255 -6.04 -18.24 -19.91
C ILE A 255 -6.57 -18.09 -21.35
N GLU A 256 -7.24 -19.14 -21.84
CA GLU A 256 -7.83 -19.16 -23.18
C GLU A 256 -9.22 -18.56 -23.20
N SER A 257 -10.08 -18.99 -22.24
CA SER A 257 -11.45 -18.47 -22.10
C SER A 257 -11.95 -18.63 -20.67
N ILE A 258 -12.96 -17.84 -20.36
CA ILE A 258 -13.78 -17.96 -19.17
C ILE A 258 -15.13 -18.52 -19.63
N GLU A 259 -15.54 -19.64 -19.04
CA GLU A 259 -16.78 -20.32 -19.39
C GLU A 259 -17.94 -19.79 -18.55
N TYR A 260 -19.09 -19.56 -19.21
CA TYR A 260 -20.29 -19.03 -18.57
C TYR A 260 -21.50 -19.90 -18.90
N ASP A 261 -22.40 -20.04 -17.95
CA ASP A 261 -23.78 -20.52 -18.19
C ASP A 261 -24.78 -19.47 -17.69
N ASN A 262 -25.67 -19.01 -18.57
CA ASN A 262 -26.66 -17.94 -18.27
C ASN A 262 -26.04 -16.68 -17.58
N GLY A 263 -24.82 -16.30 -17.96
CA GLY A 263 -24.12 -15.14 -17.41
C GLY A 263 -23.37 -15.36 -16.09
N VAL A 264 -23.43 -16.57 -15.52
CA VAL A 264 -22.69 -16.98 -14.32
C VAL A 264 -21.48 -17.79 -14.75
N VAL A 265 -20.30 -17.50 -14.15
CA VAL A 265 -19.07 -18.24 -14.45
C VAL A 265 -19.21 -19.71 -14.01
N THR A 266 -18.74 -20.63 -14.86
CA THR A 266 -18.76 -22.08 -14.61
C THR A 266 -17.38 -22.72 -14.69
N GLY A 267 -16.42 -22.04 -15.29
CA GLY A 267 -15.07 -22.59 -15.43
C GLY A 267 -14.07 -21.64 -16.08
N VAL A 268 -12.82 -22.04 -16.06
CA VAL A 268 -11.70 -21.37 -16.72
C VAL A 268 -10.95 -22.37 -17.58
N LYS A 269 -10.73 -22.04 -18.84
CA LYS A 269 -10.00 -22.87 -19.79
C LYS A 269 -8.56 -22.42 -19.96
N SER A 270 -7.64 -23.35 -19.88
CA SER A 270 -6.20 -23.15 -20.07
C SER A 270 -5.58 -24.38 -20.70
N GLU A 271 -4.76 -24.23 -21.74
CA GLU A 271 -4.06 -25.30 -22.47
C GLU A 271 -5.00 -26.45 -22.90
N GLY A 272 -6.21 -26.09 -23.37
CA GLY A 272 -7.20 -27.02 -23.85
C GLY A 272 -8.01 -27.74 -22.75
N GLU A 273 -7.68 -27.58 -21.47
CA GLU A 273 -8.38 -28.16 -20.32
C GLU A 273 -9.25 -27.12 -19.61
N THR A 274 -10.42 -27.51 -19.13
CA THR A 274 -11.33 -26.62 -18.38
C THR A 274 -11.41 -27.05 -16.91
N ALA A 275 -11.02 -26.14 -16.00
CA ALA A 275 -11.28 -26.28 -14.58
C ALA A 275 -12.65 -25.68 -14.25
N LYS A 276 -13.53 -26.45 -13.61
CA LYS A 276 -14.85 -25.96 -13.17
C LYS A 276 -14.75 -25.17 -11.88
N THR A 277 -15.58 -24.14 -11.73
CA THR A 277 -15.60 -23.34 -10.51
C THR A 277 -16.96 -22.71 -10.22
N LYS A 278 -17.19 -22.35 -8.96
CA LYS A 278 -18.36 -21.61 -8.50
C LYS A 278 -18.18 -20.09 -8.60
N CYS A 279 -16.94 -19.60 -8.55
CA CYS A 279 -16.62 -18.20 -8.76
C CYS A 279 -15.16 -17.99 -9.19
N VAL A 280 -14.88 -16.82 -9.74
CA VAL A 280 -13.54 -16.37 -10.15
C VAL A 280 -13.19 -15.08 -9.39
N VAL A 281 -11.96 -15.01 -8.89
CA VAL A 281 -11.34 -13.78 -8.37
C VAL A 281 -10.20 -13.41 -9.32
N ALA A 282 -10.06 -12.14 -9.69
CA ALA A 282 -9.05 -11.78 -10.67
C ALA A 282 -8.47 -10.37 -10.49
N ASP A 283 -7.22 -10.23 -10.94
CA ASP A 283 -6.62 -8.94 -11.25
C ASP A 283 -7.34 -8.29 -12.46
N PRO A 284 -7.49 -6.96 -12.51
CA PRO A 284 -8.19 -6.24 -13.57
C PRO A 284 -7.74 -6.60 -14.99
N SER A 285 -6.49 -6.96 -15.19
CA SER A 285 -5.91 -7.25 -16.50
C SER A 285 -6.41 -8.55 -17.16
N TYR A 286 -7.15 -9.38 -16.42
CA TYR A 286 -7.77 -10.59 -16.96
C TYR A 286 -9.17 -10.36 -17.53
N PHE A 287 -9.81 -9.22 -17.20
CA PHE A 287 -11.19 -8.90 -17.59
C PHE A 287 -11.34 -7.46 -18.12
N THR A 288 -10.75 -7.20 -19.26
CA THR A 288 -10.74 -5.84 -19.87
C THR A 288 -12.13 -5.32 -20.24
N ASP A 289 -13.10 -6.22 -20.43
CA ASP A 289 -14.51 -5.92 -20.73
C ASP A 289 -15.36 -5.65 -19.47
N LYS A 290 -14.87 -6.01 -18.27
CA LYS A 290 -15.58 -5.86 -16.99
C LYS A 290 -14.98 -4.80 -16.10
N VAL A 291 -14.01 -4.06 -16.59
CA VAL A 291 -13.35 -2.97 -15.84
C VAL A 291 -13.44 -1.66 -16.61
N LYS A 292 -13.41 -0.56 -15.90
CA LYS A 292 -13.32 0.79 -16.48
C LYS A 292 -12.04 1.47 -16.02
N LYS A 293 -11.38 2.17 -16.92
CA LYS A 293 -10.29 3.07 -16.61
C LYS A 293 -10.83 4.29 -15.87
N ILE A 294 -10.25 4.57 -14.69
CA ILE A 294 -10.64 5.72 -13.84
C ILE A 294 -9.55 6.78 -13.72
N GLY A 295 -8.35 6.50 -14.21
CA GLY A 295 -7.23 7.42 -14.17
C GLY A 295 -5.93 6.73 -14.57
N GLN A 296 -4.83 7.39 -14.25
CA GLN A 296 -3.48 6.87 -14.45
C GLN A 296 -2.59 7.24 -13.26
N VAL A 297 -1.56 6.45 -13.04
CA VAL A 297 -0.46 6.75 -12.09
C VAL A 297 0.84 6.80 -12.86
N VAL A 298 1.63 7.85 -12.64
CA VAL A 298 3.02 7.89 -13.05
C VAL A 298 3.91 7.45 -11.91
N ARG A 299 4.89 6.57 -12.19
CA ARG A 299 5.92 6.09 -11.25
C ARG A 299 7.28 6.22 -11.88
N CYS A 300 8.26 6.69 -11.11
CA CYS A 300 9.64 6.73 -11.52
C CYS A 300 10.51 6.04 -10.46
N ILE A 301 11.10 4.91 -10.84
CA ILE A 301 12.10 4.18 -10.04
C ILE A 301 13.45 4.84 -10.29
N CYS A 302 14.14 5.27 -9.22
CA CYS A 302 15.42 5.96 -9.27
C CYS A 302 16.47 5.19 -8.47
N LEU A 303 17.60 4.90 -9.08
CA LEU A 303 18.75 4.30 -8.42
C LEU A 303 19.68 5.41 -7.92
N LEU A 304 20.01 5.39 -6.62
CA LEU A 304 20.79 6.43 -5.97
C LEU A 304 22.02 5.82 -5.26
N LYS A 305 23.05 6.63 -5.03
CA LYS A 305 24.24 6.26 -4.25
C LYS A 305 24.34 6.98 -2.91
N ALA A 306 23.30 7.69 -2.54
CA ALA A 306 23.21 8.43 -1.28
C ALA A 306 21.76 8.45 -0.78
N PRO A 307 21.53 8.61 0.52
CA PRO A 307 20.18 8.81 1.05
C PRO A 307 19.59 10.11 0.53
N ILE A 308 18.26 10.24 0.61
CA ILE A 308 17.58 11.49 0.23
C ILE A 308 18.10 12.64 1.11
N PRO A 309 18.47 13.80 0.52
CA PRO A 309 18.94 14.96 1.29
C PRO A 309 17.93 15.39 2.37
N ASN A 310 18.44 15.85 3.52
CA ASN A 310 17.64 16.31 4.66
C ASN A 310 16.78 15.25 5.36
N THR A 311 17.03 13.97 5.13
CA THR A 311 16.36 12.86 5.82
C THR A 311 17.20 12.24 6.95
N LYS A 312 18.20 12.95 7.49
CA LYS A 312 19.12 12.45 8.53
C LYS A 312 19.80 11.15 8.14
N ASP A 313 20.19 11.03 6.88
CA ASP A 313 20.83 9.85 6.29
C ASP A 313 20.02 8.56 6.47
N SER A 314 18.69 8.67 6.48
CA SER A 314 17.79 7.52 6.65
C SER A 314 18.04 6.45 5.60
N SER A 315 18.25 5.22 6.04
CA SER A 315 18.41 4.05 5.16
C SER A 315 17.08 3.63 4.50
N ALA A 316 15.97 4.02 5.09
CA ALA A 316 14.62 3.86 4.53
C ALA A 316 13.72 4.99 5.04
N CYS A 317 12.95 5.60 4.15
CA CYS A 317 12.02 6.67 4.52
C CYS A 317 10.89 6.85 3.50
N GLN A 318 9.81 7.48 3.98
CA GLN A 318 8.73 8.01 3.15
C GLN A 318 8.79 9.53 3.17
N VAL A 319 8.60 10.18 2.02
CA VAL A 319 8.33 11.63 1.95
C VAL A 319 7.00 11.83 1.24
N ILE A 320 6.10 12.61 1.83
CA ILE A 320 4.84 13.02 1.21
C ILE A 320 4.95 14.51 0.88
N ILE A 321 4.62 14.85 -0.36
CA ILE A 321 4.48 16.22 -0.83
C ILE A 321 2.99 16.51 -0.98
N PRO A 322 2.35 17.20 -0.03
CA PRO A 322 0.93 17.51 -0.10
C PRO A 322 0.61 18.32 -1.36
N GLN A 323 -0.52 18.02 -1.98
CA GLN A 323 -0.99 18.60 -3.25
C GLN A 323 -0.90 20.12 -3.32
N ASN A 324 -1.30 20.79 -2.24
CA ASN A 324 -1.33 22.26 -2.16
C ASN A 324 0.07 22.91 -2.11
N GLN A 325 1.11 22.15 -1.74
CA GLN A 325 2.50 22.65 -1.71
C GLN A 325 3.08 22.85 -3.11
N VAL A 326 2.50 22.18 -4.09
CA VAL A 326 2.98 22.16 -5.49
C VAL A 326 1.87 22.47 -6.51
N GLY A 327 0.72 22.98 -6.03
CA GLY A 327 -0.38 23.44 -6.90
C GLY A 327 -1.09 22.30 -7.66
N ARG A 328 -1.20 21.14 -7.04
CA ARG A 328 -1.83 19.93 -7.62
C ARG A 328 -3.14 19.59 -6.89
N LYS A 329 -3.84 18.57 -7.40
CA LYS A 329 -5.05 17.96 -6.78
C LYS A 329 -4.74 16.66 -6.06
N SER A 330 -3.56 16.08 -6.32
CA SER A 330 -3.11 14.81 -5.74
C SER A 330 -1.71 14.96 -5.19
N ASP A 331 -1.43 14.28 -4.09
CA ASP A 331 -0.12 14.25 -3.44
C ASP A 331 0.93 13.58 -4.33
N ILE A 332 2.20 13.93 -4.10
CA ILE A 332 3.33 13.19 -4.65
C ILE A 332 3.96 12.37 -3.50
N TYR A 333 4.15 11.10 -3.75
CA TYR A 333 4.74 10.16 -2.79
C TYR A 333 6.16 9.80 -3.20
N VAL A 334 7.05 9.79 -2.23
CA VAL A 334 8.43 9.32 -2.39
C VAL A 334 8.68 8.21 -1.37
N CYS A 335 9.01 7.03 -1.86
CA CYS A 335 9.47 5.89 -1.06
C CYS A 335 10.96 5.72 -1.31
N CYS A 336 11.78 5.61 -0.27
CA CYS A 336 13.20 5.30 -0.39
C CYS A 336 13.55 4.12 0.50
N ILE A 337 14.27 3.14 -0.07
CA ILE A 337 14.70 1.92 0.61
C ILE A 337 16.13 1.62 0.17
N SER A 338 16.93 0.96 1.01
CA SER A 338 18.33 0.69 0.71
C SER A 338 18.72 -0.78 0.94
N SER A 339 20.00 -1.04 0.83
CA SER A 339 20.63 -2.33 1.19
C SER A 339 20.31 -2.77 2.64
N ALA A 340 19.91 -1.86 3.52
CA ALA A 340 19.48 -2.19 4.88
C ALA A 340 18.24 -3.11 4.93
N HIS A 341 17.45 -3.17 3.84
CA HIS A 341 16.31 -4.07 3.65
C HIS A 341 16.60 -5.19 2.63
N ASN A 342 17.87 -5.38 2.23
CA ASN A 342 18.29 -6.37 1.24
C ASN A 342 17.61 -6.22 -0.15
N VAL A 343 17.26 -4.99 -0.53
CA VAL A 343 16.61 -4.67 -1.81
C VAL A 343 17.54 -3.99 -2.80
N ALA A 344 18.70 -3.52 -2.36
CA ALA A 344 19.73 -2.89 -3.18
C ALA A 344 21.12 -3.43 -2.80
N ALA A 345 22.09 -3.32 -3.69
CA ALA A 345 23.48 -3.58 -3.37
C ALA A 345 24.00 -2.62 -2.29
N GLU A 346 25.04 -3.01 -1.56
CA GLU A 346 25.60 -2.21 -0.48
C GLU A 346 26.00 -0.80 -0.93
N GLY A 347 25.58 0.22 -0.18
CA GLY A 347 25.82 1.63 -0.49
C GLY A 347 24.89 2.21 -1.54
N PHE A 348 23.87 1.49 -1.99
CA PHE A 348 22.86 1.98 -2.91
C PHE A 348 21.48 2.06 -2.29
N TYR A 349 20.65 2.93 -2.91
CA TYR A 349 19.27 3.21 -2.53
C TYR A 349 18.37 3.12 -3.76
N ILE A 350 17.15 2.68 -3.55
CA ILE A 350 16.06 2.73 -4.52
C ILE A 350 15.06 3.75 -4.02
N ALA A 351 14.86 4.84 -4.78
CA ALA A 351 13.78 5.77 -4.50
C ALA A 351 12.73 5.66 -5.60
N ILE A 352 11.46 5.70 -5.23
CA ILE A 352 10.37 5.69 -6.19
C ILE A 352 9.49 6.90 -5.91
N VAL A 353 9.27 7.69 -6.97
CA VAL A 353 8.38 8.86 -6.97
C VAL A 353 7.12 8.48 -7.71
N SER A 354 5.96 8.71 -7.11
CA SER A 354 4.66 8.38 -7.70
C SER A 354 3.61 9.45 -7.42
N THR A 355 2.71 9.64 -8.38
CA THR A 355 1.51 10.48 -8.21
C THR A 355 0.42 10.07 -9.20
N THR A 356 -0.83 10.45 -8.92
CA THR A 356 -1.93 10.34 -9.88
C THR A 356 -1.72 11.37 -11.01
N VAL A 357 -1.90 10.93 -12.25
CA VAL A 357 -1.74 11.79 -13.44
C VAL A 357 -2.92 12.75 -13.56
N GLU A 358 -2.62 14.03 -13.75
CA GLU A 358 -3.61 15.11 -13.89
C GLU A 358 -3.52 15.84 -15.23
N THR A 359 -2.42 15.68 -15.97
CA THR A 359 -2.13 16.40 -17.22
C THR A 359 -1.62 15.45 -18.30
N ASP A 360 -1.43 15.96 -19.50
CA ASP A 360 -0.84 15.23 -20.64
C ASP A 360 0.70 15.08 -20.55
N GLU A 361 1.31 15.60 -19.47
CA GLU A 361 2.76 15.56 -19.25
C GLU A 361 3.12 14.87 -17.92
N PRO A 362 2.80 13.58 -17.74
CA PRO A 362 2.90 12.87 -16.46
C PRO A 362 4.31 12.88 -15.87
N GLU A 363 5.36 12.84 -16.70
CA GLU A 363 6.74 12.89 -16.20
C GLU A 363 7.10 14.22 -15.55
N LYS A 364 6.49 15.32 -15.96
CA LYS A 364 6.69 16.64 -15.32
C LYS A 364 5.99 16.72 -13.97
N GLU A 365 4.94 15.96 -13.81
CA GLU A 365 4.14 15.96 -12.57
C GLU A 365 4.88 15.40 -11.36
N ILE A 366 5.84 14.50 -11.57
CA ILE A 366 6.67 13.93 -10.51
C ILE A 366 7.97 14.73 -10.26
N GLN A 367 8.23 15.78 -11.06
CA GLN A 367 9.48 16.55 -10.93
C GLN A 367 9.72 17.09 -9.52
N PRO A 368 8.72 17.64 -8.78
CA PRO A 368 8.95 18.06 -7.40
C PRO A 368 9.47 16.97 -6.47
N GLY A 369 9.06 15.72 -6.69
CA GLY A 369 9.56 14.56 -5.96
C GLY A 369 10.98 14.16 -6.39
N LEU A 370 11.26 14.20 -7.69
CA LEU A 370 12.60 13.91 -8.23
C LEU A 370 13.64 14.93 -7.74
N ASP A 371 13.28 16.20 -7.63
CA ASP A 371 14.16 17.27 -7.15
C ASP A 371 14.63 17.08 -5.70
N LEU A 372 13.92 16.26 -4.91
CA LEU A 372 14.30 15.94 -3.53
C LEU A 372 15.40 14.88 -3.44
N LEU A 373 15.60 14.07 -4.48
CA LEU A 373 16.41 12.84 -4.40
C LEU A 373 17.93 13.09 -4.43
N GLY A 374 18.37 14.29 -4.86
CA GLY A 374 19.78 14.55 -5.15
C GLY A 374 20.22 13.88 -6.47
N PRO A 375 21.50 13.46 -6.62
CA PRO A 375 21.99 12.87 -7.85
C PRO A 375 21.36 11.50 -8.12
N ILE A 376 20.67 11.37 -9.24
CA ILE A 376 20.08 10.11 -9.72
C ILE A 376 21.06 9.46 -10.69
N LEU A 377 21.42 8.19 -10.44
CA LEU A 377 22.31 7.41 -11.31
C LEU A 377 21.59 6.88 -12.54
N GLU A 378 20.38 6.38 -12.33
CA GLU A 378 19.52 5.83 -13.38
C GLU A 378 18.05 5.98 -12.95
N LYS A 379 17.14 6.15 -13.93
CA LYS A 379 15.70 6.26 -13.67
C LYS A 379 14.88 5.46 -14.69
N PHE A 380 13.76 4.92 -14.23
CA PHE A 380 12.82 4.12 -15.01
C PHE A 380 11.42 4.65 -14.74
N THR A 381 10.80 5.23 -15.77
CA THR A 381 9.46 5.83 -15.65
C THR A 381 8.43 4.94 -16.32
N SER A 382 7.28 4.75 -15.66
CA SER A 382 6.07 4.14 -16.23
C SER A 382 4.85 5.02 -15.97
N VAL A 383 3.87 4.91 -16.86
CA VAL A 383 2.53 5.46 -16.69
C VAL A 383 1.56 4.31 -16.82
N ASP A 384 0.88 3.99 -15.74
CA ASP A 384 0.03 2.82 -15.63
C ASP A 384 -1.43 3.23 -15.50
N ASP A 385 -2.33 2.59 -16.25
CA ASP A 385 -3.76 2.80 -16.14
C ASP A 385 -4.31 2.25 -14.82
N ILE A 386 -5.22 3.00 -14.21
CA ILE A 386 -5.95 2.55 -13.03
C ILE A 386 -7.32 2.06 -13.46
N PHE A 387 -7.61 0.81 -13.17
CA PHE A 387 -8.88 0.17 -13.44
C PHE A 387 -9.65 -0.14 -12.16
N GLN A 388 -10.96 -0.08 -12.26
CA GLN A 388 -11.87 -0.61 -11.25
C GLN A 388 -12.97 -1.44 -11.92
N PRO A 389 -13.54 -2.44 -11.23
CA PRO A 389 -14.64 -3.23 -11.76
C PRO A 389 -15.86 -2.36 -12.08
N THR A 390 -16.64 -2.75 -13.10
CA THR A 390 -17.87 -2.07 -13.52
C THR A 390 -19.07 -2.47 -12.67
N ASP A 391 -19.00 -3.62 -12.00
CA ASP A 391 -20.02 -4.15 -11.09
C ASP A 391 -19.37 -4.85 -9.89
N ASP A 392 -20.17 -5.31 -8.95
CA ASP A 392 -19.72 -5.98 -7.71
C ASP A 392 -19.39 -7.46 -7.89
N GLY A 393 -19.64 -8.05 -9.06
CA GLY A 393 -19.42 -9.45 -9.37
C GLY A 393 -20.49 -10.41 -8.84
N SER A 394 -21.48 -9.94 -8.07
CA SER A 394 -22.47 -10.80 -7.42
C SER A 394 -23.34 -11.61 -8.41
N THR A 395 -23.65 -11.03 -9.57
CA THR A 395 -24.44 -11.68 -10.61
C THR A 395 -23.61 -12.68 -11.41
N SER A 396 -22.45 -12.28 -11.89
CA SER A 396 -21.59 -13.14 -12.75
C SER A 396 -20.73 -14.11 -11.97
N LYS A 397 -20.59 -13.93 -10.64
CA LYS A 397 -19.63 -14.62 -9.76
C LYS A 397 -18.17 -14.42 -10.18
N VAL A 398 -17.89 -13.29 -10.83
CA VAL A 398 -16.54 -12.84 -11.18
C VAL A 398 -16.21 -11.61 -10.35
N TYR A 399 -15.31 -11.75 -9.40
CA TYR A 399 -14.90 -10.71 -8.46
C TYR A 399 -13.54 -10.15 -8.86
N ILE A 400 -13.52 -8.90 -9.28
CA ILE A 400 -12.31 -8.26 -9.78
C ILE A 400 -11.82 -7.28 -8.73
N THR A 401 -10.51 -7.29 -8.44
CA THR A 401 -9.84 -6.31 -7.58
C THR A 401 -9.64 -4.99 -8.33
N LYS A 402 -9.25 -3.93 -7.64
CA LYS A 402 -8.91 -2.64 -8.26
C LYS A 402 -7.41 -2.60 -8.63
N SER A 403 -7.00 -1.70 -9.49
CA SER A 403 -5.58 -1.40 -9.70
C SER A 403 -4.94 -0.75 -8.47
N TYR A 404 -3.60 -0.79 -8.36
CA TYR A 404 -2.87 -0.08 -7.29
C TYR A 404 -2.78 1.42 -7.58
N ASP A 405 -3.10 2.22 -6.59
CA ASP A 405 -2.97 3.69 -6.63
C ASP A 405 -1.51 4.18 -6.50
N ALA A 406 -1.33 5.50 -6.42
CA ALA A 406 -0.02 6.13 -6.29
C ALA A 406 0.54 6.11 -4.87
N THR A 407 -0.24 5.73 -3.85
CA THR A 407 0.19 5.80 -2.45
C THR A 407 1.33 4.84 -2.12
N THR A 408 2.15 5.23 -1.16
CA THR A 408 3.27 4.43 -0.64
C THR A 408 2.92 3.69 0.67
N HIS A 409 1.64 3.43 0.91
CA HIS A 409 1.14 2.64 2.05
C HIS A 409 0.03 1.67 1.60
N PHE A 410 -0.27 0.66 2.43
CA PHE A 410 -1.19 -0.42 2.07
C PHE A 410 -2.66 -0.18 2.43
N GLU A 411 -3.02 0.93 3.08
CA GLU A 411 -4.38 1.12 3.63
C GLU A 411 -5.47 0.98 2.55
N THR A 412 -5.34 1.66 1.42
CA THR A 412 -6.29 1.54 0.29
C THR A 412 -6.31 0.15 -0.35
N THR A 413 -5.18 -0.56 -0.31
CA THR A 413 -5.08 -1.94 -0.78
C THR A 413 -5.84 -2.89 0.15
N CYS A 414 -5.76 -2.67 1.46
CA CYS A 414 -6.50 -3.45 2.46
C CYS A 414 -8.01 -3.24 2.34
N ASP A 415 -8.44 -2.01 2.08
CA ASP A 415 -9.87 -1.71 1.83
C ASP A 415 -10.40 -2.51 0.62
N ASP A 416 -9.63 -2.60 -0.47
CA ASP A 416 -10.01 -3.38 -1.65
C ASP A 416 -10.05 -4.90 -1.35
N ILE A 417 -9.11 -5.42 -0.56
CA ILE A 417 -9.09 -6.82 -0.14
C ILE A 417 -10.32 -7.15 0.71
N LYS A 418 -10.64 -6.33 1.72
CA LYS A 418 -11.80 -6.52 2.60
C LYS A 418 -13.11 -6.47 1.82
N ASP A 419 -13.26 -5.47 0.96
CA ASP A 419 -14.44 -5.33 0.11
C ASP A 419 -14.61 -6.55 -0.80
N THR A 420 -13.53 -6.99 -1.45
CA THR A 420 -13.56 -8.16 -2.33
C THR A 420 -13.86 -9.45 -1.56
N TYR A 421 -13.25 -9.63 -0.39
CA TYR A 421 -13.52 -10.77 0.48
C TYR A 421 -14.99 -10.83 0.90
N LYS A 422 -15.56 -9.69 1.33
CA LYS A 422 -16.98 -9.56 1.71
C LYS A 422 -17.91 -9.88 0.52
N ARG A 423 -17.60 -9.40 -0.68
CA ARG A 423 -18.37 -9.72 -1.89
C ARG A 423 -18.38 -11.22 -2.22
N ILE A 424 -17.26 -11.91 -1.96
CA ILE A 424 -17.12 -13.35 -2.22
C ILE A 424 -17.85 -14.19 -1.16
N THR A 425 -17.67 -13.86 0.12
CA THR A 425 -18.09 -14.71 1.25
C THR A 425 -19.43 -14.30 1.85
N GLY A 426 -19.81 -13.01 1.74
CA GLY A 426 -20.91 -12.39 2.48
C GLY A 426 -20.52 -11.89 3.87
N ASP A 427 -19.32 -12.23 4.36
CA ASP A 427 -18.86 -11.93 5.72
C ASP A 427 -17.72 -10.91 5.69
N ASP A 428 -17.63 -10.08 6.73
CA ASP A 428 -16.48 -9.20 6.96
C ASP A 428 -15.28 -10.02 7.48
N LEU A 429 -14.05 -9.55 7.21
CA LEU A 429 -12.86 -10.11 7.83
C LEU A 429 -12.85 -9.76 9.32
N ASP A 430 -12.82 -10.77 10.17
CA ASP A 430 -12.79 -10.60 11.63
C ASP A 430 -11.37 -10.60 12.17
N PHE A 431 -10.94 -9.45 12.69
CA PHE A 431 -9.64 -9.25 13.35
C PHE A 431 -9.72 -9.26 14.88
N SER A 432 -10.86 -9.59 15.47
CA SER A 432 -11.11 -9.46 16.92
C SER A 432 -10.11 -10.26 17.78
N GLN A 433 -9.71 -11.46 17.34
CA GLN A 433 -8.70 -12.26 18.05
C GLN A 433 -7.31 -11.62 17.99
N VAL A 434 -6.90 -11.13 16.82
CA VAL A 434 -5.59 -10.46 16.65
C VAL A 434 -5.48 -9.22 17.52
N GLN A 435 -6.57 -8.45 17.63
CA GLN A 435 -6.60 -7.25 18.47
C GLN A 435 -6.43 -7.59 19.95
N LYS A 436 -7.05 -8.68 20.45
CA LYS A 436 -6.86 -9.17 21.81
C LYS A 436 -5.41 -9.60 22.05
N ASP A 437 -4.86 -10.43 21.18
CA ASP A 437 -3.49 -10.92 21.32
C ASP A 437 -2.46 -9.77 21.33
N LEU A 438 -2.69 -8.71 20.54
CA LEU A 438 -1.84 -7.53 20.51
C LEU A 438 -1.97 -6.65 21.76
N GLN A 439 -3.15 -6.59 22.39
CA GLN A 439 -3.36 -5.87 23.65
C GLN A 439 -2.71 -6.61 24.83
N ASP A 440 -2.79 -7.92 24.87
CA ASP A 440 -2.17 -8.75 25.92
C ASP A 440 -0.64 -8.69 25.89
N VAL A 441 -0.02 -8.48 24.72
CA VAL A 441 1.43 -8.29 24.59
C VAL A 441 1.88 -6.88 25.00
N ALA A 442 0.98 -5.89 24.93
CA ALA A 442 1.28 -4.48 25.27
C ALA A 442 1.03 -4.15 26.76
N SER A 443 0.35 -5.03 27.50
CA SER A 443 0.10 -4.93 28.94
C SER A 443 1.20 -5.63 29.76
#